data_6b93f666536799ce9d732e9bb3522f8e
#
_entry.id   6b93f666536799ce9d732e9bb3522f8e
#
_cell.length_a   1.000
_cell.length_b   1.000
_cell.length_c   1.000
_cell.angle_alpha   90.00
_cell.angle_beta   90.00
_cell.angle_gamma   90.00
#
_symmetry.space_group_name_H-M   'P 1'
#
loop_
_entity.id
_entity.type
_entity.pdbx_description
1 polymer ?
#
loop_
_entity_poly.entity_id
_entity_poly.type
_entity_poly.pdbx_seq_one_letter_code
_entity_poly.pdbx_strand_id
1 'polypeptide(L)'
;LHRSGFKVMLWCCPFVSPDTAVFRELEKLGALVKKSDGTTAISHWWNGYSAVLDLTNPTATAWFEKQASALMDNFGIDGFKFDAADPEYYDDDFVFSDGSERSTQAKIWAEIGAKYSFNELRAGFNAGGLPVVNRLRDKNHSWDNDGLNTLIPDGIAMGLCGYQCLCPDMIGGGMVPDFHRDGFVFDEELFVRYCQVAAMFPMMQFSRAPWKVLSENNQKICLDAVGLHSDLAEYIIQTAKRCAASGEPMIRNLEYAYPHSGYATVNDEFLLGEDILVAPQLKKGMSTRQVVIPDGIWEDAAGKKYRKGIYSIDTPITVIPVFKRIGK
;
A
#
# COMPACT_ATOMS: atom_id res chain seq x y z
N LEU A 1 9.36 -8.29 21.04
CA LEU A 1 8.80 -8.61 19.71
C LEU A 1 9.67 -9.65 19.00
N HIS A 2 10.99 -9.44 18.83
CA HIS A 2 11.89 -10.37 18.14
C HIS A 2 11.86 -11.78 18.72
N ARG A 3 11.78 -11.92 20.08
CA ARG A 3 11.65 -13.25 20.73
C ARG A 3 10.39 -14.01 20.32
N SER A 4 9.39 -13.31 19.82
CA SER A 4 8.14 -13.87 19.28
C SER A 4 8.15 -13.99 17.76
N GLY A 5 9.29 -13.83 17.12
CA GLY A 5 9.46 -13.95 15.67
C GLY A 5 9.08 -12.72 14.83
N PHE A 6 8.75 -11.58 15.47
CA PHE A 6 8.41 -10.37 14.74
C PHE A 6 9.65 -9.61 14.27
N LYS A 7 9.56 -9.01 13.10
CA LYS A 7 10.37 -7.90 12.66
C LYS A 7 9.76 -6.59 13.15
N VAL A 8 10.59 -5.58 13.44
CA VAL A 8 10.15 -4.30 14.00
C VAL A 8 10.47 -3.18 13.03
N MET A 9 9.42 -2.50 12.57
CA MET A 9 9.50 -1.33 11.71
C MET A 9 9.04 -0.10 12.48
N LEU A 10 9.79 1.01 12.41
CA LEU A 10 9.36 2.29 12.97
C LEU A 10 8.79 3.21 11.89
N TRP A 11 7.75 3.94 12.25
CA TRP A 11 7.20 5.01 11.43
C TRP A 11 8.14 6.22 11.44
N CYS A 12 8.36 6.84 10.31
CA CYS A 12 9.15 8.06 10.16
C CYS A 12 8.58 8.96 9.05
N CYS A 13 8.90 10.26 9.14
CA CYS A 13 8.51 11.27 8.16
C CYS A 13 9.61 12.33 8.05
N PRO A 14 9.63 13.14 6.98
CA PRO A 14 10.61 14.23 6.81
C PRO A 14 10.22 15.51 7.55
N PHE A 15 9.18 15.50 8.38
CA PHE A 15 8.66 16.67 9.09
C PHE A 15 9.26 16.80 10.48
N VAL A 16 9.55 18.05 10.90
CA VAL A 16 10.20 18.38 12.16
C VAL A 16 9.38 19.44 12.90
N SER A 17 9.00 19.16 14.15
CA SER A 17 8.24 20.11 14.97
C SER A 17 9.05 21.38 15.27
N PRO A 18 8.51 22.59 15.06
CA PRO A 18 9.27 23.84 15.09
C PRO A 18 9.89 24.18 16.46
N ASP A 19 9.30 23.75 17.56
CA ASP A 19 9.72 24.12 18.92
C ASP A 19 10.69 23.12 19.58
N THR A 20 11.36 22.29 18.76
CA THR A 20 12.24 21.23 19.27
C THR A 20 13.71 21.60 19.21
N ALA A 21 14.54 20.90 20.00
CA ALA A 21 16.00 21.00 19.89
C ALA A 21 16.50 20.56 18.49
N VAL A 22 15.83 19.54 17.93
CA VAL A 22 16.14 19.03 16.58
C VAL A 22 15.88 20.10 15.52
N PHE A 23 14.79 20.84 15.60
CA PHE A 23 14.52 21.97 14.70
C PHE A 23 15.68 22.97 14.71
N ARG A 24 16.09 23.42 15.92
CA ARG A 24 17.18 24.40 16.07
C ARG A 24 18.53 23.88 15.56
N GLU A 25 18.79 22.58 15.71
CA GLU A 25 19.98 21.93 15.16
C GLU A 25 19.95 21.97 13.63
N LEU A 26 18.86 21.50 13.03
CA LEU A 26 18.71 21.41 11.57
C LEU A 26 18.66 22.79 10.90
N GLU A 27 18.07 23.77 11.56
CA GLU A 27 18.08 25.16 11.09
C GLU A 27 19.51 25.74 11.02
N LYS A 28 20.32 25.50 12.06
CA LYS A 28 21.76 25.91 12.07
C LYS A 28 22.57 25.18 11.00
N LEU A 29 22.22 23.93 10.71
CA LEU A 29 22.87 23.14 9.65
C LEU A 29 22.42 23.56 8.25
N GLY A 30 21.39 24.42 8.12
CA GLY A 30 20.78 24.76 6.84
C GLY A 30 20.10 23.56 6.15
N ALA A 31 19.63 22.60 6.94
CA ALA A 31 19.07 21.31 6.46
C ALA A 31 17.54 21.32 6.28
N LEU A 32 16.89 22.47 6.51
CA LEU A 32 15.45 22.64 6.38
C LEU A 32 15.10 23.41 5.10
N VAL A 33 13.99 23.05 4.48
CA VAL A 33 13.42 23.78 3.34
C VAL A 33 13.24 25.25 3.70
N LYS A 34 13.53 26.14 2.76
CA LYS A 34 13.41 27.59 2.91
C LYS A 34 12.25 28.13 2.07
N LYS A 35 11.75 29.30 2.46
CA LYS A 35 10.91 30.13 1.61
C LYS A 35 11.74 31.02 0.71
N SER A 36 11.13 31.61 -0.29
CA SER A 36 11.77 32.55 -1.22
C SER A 36 12.39 33.79 -0.53
N ASP A 37 11.91 34.16 0.66
CA ASP A 37 12.46 35.22 1.50
C ASP A 37 13.64 34.79 2.38
N GLY A 38 14.05 33.51 2.33
CA GLY A 38 15.13 32.92 3.08
C GLY A 38 14.74 32.43 4.49
N THR A 39 13.50 32.62 4.94
CA THR A 39 13.02 32.07 6.21
C THR A 39 12.82 30.58 6.12
N THR A 40 12.82 29.86 7.25
CA THR A 40 12.53 28.43 7.29
C THR A 40 11.06 28.19 6.94
N ALA A 41 10.81 27.32 5.97
CA ALA A 41 9.47 26.96 5.54
C ALA A 41 8.75 26.14 6.62
N ILE A 42 7.50 26.46 6.87
CA ILE A 42 6.61 25.73 7.77
C ILE A 42 5.44 25.22 6.95
N SER A 43 5.37 23.92 6.78
CA SER A 43 4.31 23.23 6.07
C SER A 43 3.11 22.97 6.99
N HIS A 44 1.91 23.07 6.44
CA HIS A 44 0.69 22.56 7.06
C HIS A 44 0.36 21.19 6.48
N TRP A 45 0.35 20.16 7.31
CA TRP A 45 0.07 18.79 6.93
C TRP A 45 -0.94 18.17 7.92
N TRP A 46 -1.33 16.91 7.75
CA TRP A 46 -2.37 16.28 8.58
C TRP A 46 -2.03 16.23 10.09
N ASN A 47 -0.77 16.33 10.48
CA ASN A 47 -0.33 16.40 11.89
C ASN A 47 0.00 17.84 12.34
N GLY A 48 -0.58 18.87 11.71
CA GLY A 48 -0.41 20.27 12.08
C GLY A 48 0.70 20.99 11.31
N TYR A 49 1.48 21.83 12.00
CA TYR A 49 2.51 22.67 11.39
C TYR A 49 3.90 22.16 11.71
N SER A 50 4.74 21.98 10.69
CA SER A 50 6.10 21.48 10.85
C SER A 50 7.06 22.10 9.85
N ALA A 51 8.34 22.26 10.23
CA ALA A 51 9.40 22.42 9.26
C ALA A 51 9.62 21.10 8.52
N VAL A 52 10.31 21.16 7.38
CA VAL A 52 10.54 19.99 6.53
C VAL A 52 12.03 19.86 6.26
N LEU A 53 12.55 18.62 6.30
CA LEU A 53 13.88 18.32 5.82
C LEU A 53 13.98 18.63 4.33
N ASP A 54 14.98 19.39 3.93
CA ASP A 54 15.28 19.55 2.51
C ASP A 54 16.07 18.33 2.02
N LEU A 55 15.33 17.35 1.48
CA LEU A 55 15.94 16.09 1.04
C LEU A 55 16.86 16.25 -0.18
N THR A 56 16.80 17.40 -0.86
CA THR A 56 17.79 17.75 -1.92
C THR A 56 19.12 18.21 -1.36
N ASN A 57 19.16 18.53 -0.06
CA ASN A 57 20.37 18.93 0.66
C ASN A 57 21.08 17.70 1.24
N PRO A 58 22.32 17.39 0.81
CA PRO A 58 23.07 16.25 1.35
C PRO A 58 23.26 16.28 2.88
N THR A 59 23.27 17.45 3.50
CA THR A 59 23.35 17.57 4.96
C THR A 59 22.11 17.03 5.63
N ALA A 60 20.92 17.30 5.07
CA ALA A 60 19.65 16.82 5.61
C ALA A 60 19.52 15.30 5.49
N THR A 61 19.85 14.75 4.31
CA THR A 61 19.80 13.30 4.08
C THR A 61 20.80 12.55 4.95
N ALA A 62 22.04 13.04 5.06
CA ALA A 62 23.05 12.43 5.93
C ALA A 62 22.65 12.49 7.42
N TRP A 63 22.03 13.59 7.85
CA TRP A 63 21.50 13.70 9.22
C TRP A 63 20.41 12.65 9.46
N PHE A 64 19.45 12.54 8.55
CA PHE A 64 18.36 11.55 8.67
C PHE A 64 18.90 10.11 8.72
N GLU A 65 19.78 9.75 7.79
CA GLU A 65 20.38 8.42 7.73
C GLU A 65 21.18 8.09 9.00
N LYS A 66 21.86 9.06 9.59
CA LYS A 66 22.54 8.90 10.87
C LYS A 66 21.57 8.61 12.01
N GLN A 67 20.41 9.31 12.07
CA GLN A 67 19.38 9.02 13.08
C GLN A 67 18.79 7.62 12.89
N ALA A 68 18.45 7.26 11.64
CA ALA A 68 17.90 5.95 11.31
C ALA A 68 18.88 4.82 11.69
N SER A 69 20.17 4.95 11.33
CA SER A 69 21.20 3.97 11.72
C SER A 69 21.34 3.84 13.24
N ALA A 70 21.33 4.96 13.97
CA ALA A 70 21.39 4.93 15.42
C ALA A 70 20.19 4.20 16.06
N LEU A 71 19.00 4.31 15.49
CA LEU A 71 17.82 3.55 15.94
C LEU A 71 17.99 2.04 15.68
N MET A 72 18.53 1.67 14.52
CA MET A 72 18.79 0.27 14.19
C MET A 72 19.85 -0.32 15.13
N ASP A 73 20.97 0.39 15.32
CA ASP A 73 22.11 -0.09 16.12
C ASP A 73 21.77 -0.19 17.62
N ASN A 74 21.08 0.83 18.17
CA ASN A 74 20.81 0.90 19.59
C ASN A 74 19.59 0.10 20.03
N PHE A 75 18.59 -0.07 19.16
CA PHE A 75 17.30 -0.68 19.53
C PHE A 75 16.97 -1.93 18.71
N GLY A 76 17.79 -2.33 17.76
CA GLY A 76 17.57 -3.51 16.93
C GLY A 76 16.37 -3.39 16.00
N ILE A 77 16.07 -2.18 15.51
CA ILE A 77 14.99 -1.95 14.55
C ILE A 77 15.39 -2.58 13.21
N ASP A 78 14.45 -3.29 12.57
CA ASP A 78 14.71 -3.98 11.31
C ASP A 78 14.53 -3.06 10.09
N GLY A 79 13.73 -1.99 10.20
CA GLY A 79 13.47 -1.07 9.09
C GLY A 79 12.48 0.03 9.42
N PHE A 80 11.95 0.69 8.39
CA PHE A 80 11.15 1.90 8.56
C PHE A 80 9.95 1.93 7.63
N LYS A 81 8.83 2.45 8.16
CA LYS A 81 7.66 2.89 7.42
C LYS A 81 7.84 4.38 7.10
N PHE A 82 8.20 4.68 5.87
CA PHE A 82 8.41 6.02 5.34
C PHE A 82 7.06 6.63 4.96
N ASP A 83 6.61 7.63 5.68
CA ASP A 83 5.31 8.27 5.48
C ASP A 83 5.47 9.76 5.17
N ALA A 84 4.38 10.40 4.76
CA ALA A 84 4.34 11.78 4.32
C ALA A 84 5.26 12.03 3.10
N ALA A 85 5.87 13.20 2.97
CA ALA A 85 6.62 13.67 1.80
C ALA A 85 5.77 13.81 0.51
N ASP A 86 4.44 13.81 0.62
CA ASP A 86 3.56 14.05 -0.54
C ASP A 86 3.77 15.48 -1.05
N PRO A 87 3.83 15.68 -2.38
CA PRO A 87 4.06 17.00 -2.97
C PRO A 87 3.04 18.06 -2.57
N GLU A 88 1.85 17.67 -2.15
CA GLU A 88 0.77 18.56 -1.71
C GLU A 88 1.07 19.32 -0.40
N TYR A 89 2.06 18.84 0.38
CA TYR A 89 2.47 19.49 1.63
C TYR A 89 3.51 20.58 1.43
N TYR A 90 3.96 20.81 0.21
CA TYR A 90 4.97 21.84 -0.11
C TYR A 90 4.29 22.99 -0.86
N ASP A 91 4.29 24.17 -0.24
CA ASP A 91 3.71 25.39 -0.84
C ASP A 91 4.57 25.86 -2.03
N ASP A 92 3.96 26.68 -2.89
CA ASP A 92 4.61 27.16 -4.13
C ASP A 92 5.76 28.13 -3.86
N ASP A 93 5.86 28.74 -2.66
CA ASP A 93 6.95 29.61 -2.23
C ASP A 93 8.12 28.87 -1.58
N PHE A 94 8.06 27.53 -1.48
CA PHE A 94 9.14 26.74 -0.94
C PHE A 94 10.26 26.58 -1.96
N VAL A 95 11.50 26.74 -1.46
CA VAL A 95 12.73 26.67 -2.27
C VAL A 95 13.59 25.54 -1.75
N PHE A 96 13.96 24.65 -2.65
CA PHE A 96 14.85 23.51 -2.38
C PHE A 96 16.28 23.82 -2.78
N SER A 97 17.26 23.25 -2.07
CA SER A 97 18.68 23.60 -2.20
C SER A 97 19.24 23.40 -3.61
N ASP A 98 18.71 22.46 -4.39
CA ASP A 98 19.12 22.17 -5.76
C ASP A 98 18.27 22.89 -6.82
N GLY A 99 17.28 23.68 -6.39
CA GLY A 99 16.34 24.37 -7.28
C GLY A 99 15.31 23.49 -7.97
N SER A 100 15.14 22.24 -7.50
CA SER A 100 14.18 21.28 -8.06
C SER A 100 12.73 21.59 -7.66
N GLU A 101 11.81 20.85 -8.26
CA GLU A 101 10.40 20.91 -7.93
C GLU A 101 10.07 20.08 -6.67
N ARG A 102 8.96 20.41 -6.00
CA ARG A 102 8.45 19.73 -4.79
C ARG A 102 8.29 18.21 -4.92
N SER A 103 7.97 17.72 -6.11
CA SER A 103 7.84 16.28 -6.39
C SER A 103 9.17 15.51 -6.23
N THR A 104 10.32 16.19 -6.34
CA THR A 104 11.65 15.63 -6.13
C THR A 104 11.82 15.17 -4.68
N GLN A 105 11.19 15.83 -3.71
CA GLN A 105 11.22 15.40 -2.31
C GLN A 105 10.66 13.98 -2.13
N ALA A 106 9.50 13.68 -2.73
CA ALA A 106 8.91 12.34 -2.67
C ALA A 106 9.80 11.28 -3.34
N LYS A 107 10.43 11.62 -4.47
CA LYS A 107 11.39 10.74 -5.15
C LYS A 107 12.58 10.41 -4.26
N ILE A 108 13.25 11.44 -3.70
CA ILE A 108 14.42 11.22 -2.84
C ILE A 108 14.01 10.46 -1.56
N TRP A 109 12.84 10.72 -1.01
CA TRP A 109 12.32 9.99 0.15
C TRP A 109 12.20 8.50 -0.14
N ALA A 110 11.70 8.14 -1.32
CA ALA A 110 11.65 6.75 -1.76
C ALA A 110 13.05 6.15 -2.01
N GLU A 111 13.99 6.92 -2.58
CA GLU A 111 15.38 6.48 -2.77
C GLU A 111 16.10 6.25 -1.43
N ILE A 112 15.80 7.06 -0.40
CA ILE A 112 16.28 6.83 0.97
C ILE A 112 15.67 5.54 1.52
N GLY A 113 14.35 5.36 1.37
CA GLY A 113 13.64 4.16 1.80
C GLY A 113 14.21 2.88 1.18
N ALA A 114 14.57 2.92 -0.10
CA ALA A 114 15.16 1.79 -0.82
C ALA A 114 16.52 1.31 -0.29
N LYS A 115 17.20 2.11 0.55
CA LYS A 115 18.46 1.71 1.21
C LYS A 115 18.23 0.72 2.36
N TYR A 116 17.01 0.63 2.87
CA TYR A 116 16.65 -0.26 3.97
C TYR A 116 15.95 -1.50 3.44
N SER A 117 16.46 -2.68 3.78
CA SER A 117 15.92 -3.95 3.28
C SER A 117 14.51 -4.28 3.78
N PHE A 118 14.08 -3.65 4.87
CA PHE A 118 12.74 -3.78 5.44
C PHE A 118 12.08 -2.39 5.46
N ASN A 119 11.30 -2.10 4.44
CA ASN A 119 10.75 -0.77 4.20
C ASN A 119 9.29 -0.83 3.76
N GLU A 120 8.57 0.26 3.99
CA GLU A 120 7.25 0.55 3.42
C GLU A 120 7.18 2.04 3.13
N LEU A 121 6.66 2.42 1.96
CA LEU A 121 6.43 3.80 1.56
C LEU A 121 4.96 4.04 1.20
N ARG A 122 4.47 5.26 1.45
CA ARG A 122 3.18 5.72 0.96
C ARG A 122 3.34 6.72 -0.20
N ALA A 123 4.16 7.74 -0.04
CA ALA A 123 4.50 8.68 -1.09
C ALA A 123 5.72 8.20 -1.87
N GLY A 124 5.67 8.23 -3.20
CA GLY A 124 6.74 7.69 -4.03
C GLY A 124 6.65 8.18 -5.49
N PHE A 125 6.59 9.50 -5.71
CA PHE A 125 6.59 10.05 -7.06
C PHE A 125 7.88 9.66 -7.82
N ASN A 126 7.74 9.21 -9.06
CA ASN A 126 8.84 8.74 -9.92
C ASN A 126 9.77 7.68 -9.27
N ALA A 127 9.21 6.85 -8.38
CA ALA A 127 9.93 5.79 -7.67
C ALA A 127 9.62 4.37 -8.18
N GLY A 128 8.89 4.26 -9.28
CA GLY A 128 8.62 2.96 -9.92
C GLY A 128 9.91 2.22 -10.24
N GLY A 129 9.95 0.91 -9.94
CA GLY A 129 11.13 0.06 -10.11
C GLY A 129 12.13 0.06 -8.94
N LEU A 130 11.96 0.92 -7.93
CA LEU A 130 12.76 0.83 -6.71
C LEU A 130 12.38 -0.40 -5.86
N PRO A 131 13.32 -0.97 -5.08
CA PRO A 131 13.07 -2.13 -4.21
C PRO A 131 12.35 -1.69 -2.93
N VAL A 132 11.14 -1.19 -3.06
CA VAL A 132 10.30 -0.69 -1.97
C VAL A 132 8.92 -1.33 -1.99
N VAL A 133 8.31 -1.48 -0.82
CA VAL A 133 6.91 -1.81 -0.69
C VAL A 133 6.10 -0.53 -0.66
N ASN A 134 5.17 -0.37 -1.60
CA ASN A 134 4.29 0.80 -1.64
C ASN A 134 2.91 0.44 -1.08
N ARG A 135 2.43 1.24 -0.13
CA ARG A 135 1.07 1.22 0.36
C ARG A 135 0.24 2.25 -0.39
N LEU A 136 -0.97 1.89 -0.78
CA LEU A 136 -1.95 2.88 -1.25
C LEU A 136 -2.21 3.92 -0.14
N ARG A 137 -2.70 5.09 -0.52
CA ARG A 137 -3.11 6.13 0.46
C ARG A 137 -4.20 5.60 1.39
N ASP A 138 -4.36 6.25 2.53
CA ASP A 138 -5.40 5.90 3.50
C ASP A 138 -6.78 5.90 2.86
N LYS A 139 -7.48 4.77 2.96
CA LYS A 139 -8.83 4.56 2.43
C LYS A 139 -9.88 4.83 3.49
N ASN A 140 -11.05 5.26 3.06
CA ASN A 140 -12.20 5.40 3.93
C ASN A 140 -12.72 4.02 4.39
N HIS A 141 -13.32 3.98 5.59
CA HIS A 141 -14.09 2.82 6.04
C HIS A 141 -15.44 2.81 5.31
N SER A 142 -15.41 2.50 4.02
CA SER A 142 -16.53 2.60 3.08
C SER A 142 -16.46 1.52 2.00
N TRP A 143 -17.60 1.12 1.49
CA TRP A 143 -17.72 0.24 0.31
C TRP A 143 -17.35 0.99 -0.97
N ASP A 144 -17.80 2.24 -1.05
CA ASP A 144 -17.56 3.19 -2.14
C ASP A 144 -16.72 4.36 -1.64
N ASN A 145 -16.72 5.48 -2.33
CA ASN A 145 -16.15 6.75 -1.89
C ASN A 145 -14.73 6.63 -1.33
N ASP A 146 -13.79 6.23 -2.18
CA ASP A 146 -12.39 5.96 -1.83
C ASP A 146 -12.23 4.90 -0.73
N GLY A 147 -13.03 3.86 -0.81
CA GLY A 147 -13.02 2.70 0.07
C GLY A 147 -12.66 1.40 -0.64
N LEU A 148 -13.35 0.31 -0.27
CA LEU A 148 -13.08 -1.06 -0.74
C LEU A 148 -13.05 -1.18 -2.28
N ASN A 149 -13.97 -0.52 -3.00
CA ASN A 149 -14.09 -0.61 -4.45
C ASN A 149 -12.92 0.04 -5.22
N THR A 150 -12.10 0.85 -4.58
CA THR A 150 -10.95 1.52 -5.22
C THR A 150 -9.64 0.74 -5.09
N LEU A 151 -9.57 -0.30 -4.25
CA LEU A 151 -8.34 -1.04 -4.01
C LEU A 151 -7.78 -1.68 -5.28
N ILE A 152 -8.65 -2.29 -6.08
CA ILE A 152 -8.25 -2.97 -7.32
C ILE A 152 -7.81 -1.98 -8.39
N PRO A 153 -8.62 -0.98 -8.78
CA PRO A 153 -8.20 -0.03 -9.81
C PRO A 153 -6.95 0.77 -9.41
N ASP A 154 -6.83 1.19 -8.15
CA ASP A 154 -5.63 1.90 -7.68
C ASP A 154 -4.40 1.00 -7.66
N GLY A 155 -4.56 -0.26 -7.23
CA GLY A 155 -3.48 -1.24 -7.27
C GLY A 155 -3.00 -1.55 -8.70
N ILE A 156 -3.92 -1.66 -9.65
CA ILE A 156 -3.60 -1.82 -11.09
C ILE A 156 -2.86 -0.58 -11.60
N ALA A 157 -3.36 0.63 -11.31
CA ALA A 157 -2.73 1.89 -11.74
C ALA A 157 -1.29 2.00 -11.21
N MET A 158 -1.08 1.71 -9.93
CA MET A 158 0.26 1.69 -9.32
C MET A 158 1.16 0.65 -9.98
N GLY A 159 0.66 -0.57 -10.22
CA GLY A 159 1.41 -1.62 -10.92
C GLY A 159 1.88 -1.19 -12.31
N LEU A 160 1.01 -0.52 -13.09
CA LEU A 160 1.34 0.04 -14.41
C LEU A 160 2.38 1.18 -14.34
N CYS A 161 2.44 1.88 -13.21
CA CYS A 161 3.47 2.89 -12.94
C CYS A 161 4.79 2.30 -12.43
N GLY A 162 4.93 0.96 -12.38
CA GLY A 162 6.17 0.28 -11.99
C GLY A 162 6.32 -0.03 -10.50
N TYR A 163 5.25 0.15 -9.70
CA TYR A 163 5.25 -0.22 -8.28
C TYR A 163 4.82 -1.68 -8.13
N GLN A 164 5.79 -2.57 -7.91
CA GLN A 164 5.56 -4.00 -7.96
C GLN A 164 4.97 -4.56 -6.65
N CYS A 165 5.58 -4.21 -5.52
CA CYS A 165 5.17 -4.72 -4.21
C CYS A 165 4.15 -3.77 -3.57
N LEU A 166 2.88 -4.09 -3.70
CA LEU A 166 1.78 -3.24 -3.25
C LEU A 166 1.10 -3.78 -2.00
N CYS A 167 0.77 -2.85 -1.09
CA CYS A 167 -0.19 -3.03 0.00
C CYS A 167 -1.44 -2.20 -0.31
N PRO A 168 -2.66 -2.79 -0.26
CA PRO A 168 -3.89 -2.08 -0.60
C PRO A 168 -4.42 -1.21 0.54
N ASP A 169 -3.54 -0.67 1.38
CA ASP A 169 -3.81 0.04 2.62
C ASP A 169 -4.15 -0.88 3.81
N MET A 170 -4.38 -0.29 4.96
CA MET A 170 -4.76 -0.95 6.19
C MET A 170 -6.17 -1.55 6.08
N ILE A 171 -6.31 -2.81 6.45
CA ILE A 171 -7.58 -3.54 6.36
C ILE A 171 -8.69 -2.83 7.12
N GLY A 172 -9.78 -2.57 6.42
CA GLY A 172 -10.91 -1.79 6.92
C GLY A 172 -10.80 -0.28 6.71
N GLY A 173 -9.73 0.18 6.04
CA GLY A 173 -9.43 1.58 5.78
C GLY A 173 -8.48 2.22 6.80
N GLY A 174 -7.61 3.10 6.32
CA GLY A 174 -6.60 3.81 7.09
C GLY A 174 -7.03 5.19 7.58
N MET A 175 -8.13 5.74 7.05
CA MET A 175 -8.59 7.08 7.38
C MET A 175 -9.08 7.17 8.84
N VAL A 176 -8.17 7.52 9.73
CA VAL A 176 -8.45 7.58 11.19
C VAL A 176 -9.65 8.46 11.55
N PRO A 177 -9.88 9.65 10.94
CA PRO A 177 -11.05 10.46 11.23
C PRO A 177 -12.39 9.77 11.04
N ASP A 178 -12.50 8.81 10.10
CA ASP A 178 -13.73 8.07 9.87
C ASP A 178 -14.21 7.33 11.12
N PHE A 179 -13.28 6.81 11.91
CA PHE A 179 -13.58 6.03 13.11
C PHE A 179 -13.93 6.88 14.34
N HIS A 180 -13.78 8.18 14.25
CA HIS A 180 -14.04 9.14 15.32
C HIS A 180 -15.19 10.12 15.03
N ARG A 181 -15.82 10.00 13.86
CA ARG A 181 -16.96 10.85 13.50
C ARG A 181 -18.21 10.46 14.27
N ASP A 182 -19.04 11.46 14.55
CA ASP A 182 -20.33 11.22 15.20
C ASP A 182 -21.21 10.25 14.40
N GLY A 183 -21.82 9.30 15.11
CA GLY A 183 -22.69 8.31 14.49
C GLY A 183 -21.96 7.22 13.69
N PHE A 184 -20.64 7.12 13.79
CA PHE A 184 -19.90 6.06 13.13
C PHE A 184 -20.36 4.68 13.62
N VAL A 185 -20.65 3.79 12.66
CA VAL A 185 -20.97 2.38 12.92
C VAL A 185 -19.92 1.54 12.18
N PHE A 186 -19.24 0.69 12.94
CA PHE A 186 -18.25 -0.22 12.37
C PHE A 186 -18.93 -1.31 11.53
N ASP A 187 -18.51 -1.45 10.28
CA ASP A 187 -19.05 -2.44 9.35
C ASP A 187 -18.13 -3.68 9.31
N GLU A 188 -18.52 -4.74 10.03
CA GLU A 188 -17.74 -5.97 10.07
C GLU A 188 -17.66 -6.66 8.71
N GLU A 189 -18.74 -6.62 7.90
CA GLU A 189 -18.72 -7.21 6.56
C GLU A 189 -17.69 -6.51 5.67
N LEU A 190 -17.67 -5.18 5.70
CA LEU A 190 -16.67 -4.39 4.99
C LEU A 190 -15.25 -4.80 5.39
N PHE A 191 -14.99 -4.90 6.70
CA PHE A 191 -13.67 -5.28 7.20
C PHE A 191 -13.24 -6.66 6.69
N VAL A 192 -14.14 -7.64 6.75
CA VAL A 192 -13.88 -9.00 6.25
C VAL A 192 -13.60 -8.99 4.74
N ARG A 193 -14.44 -8.30 3.94
CA ARG A 193 -14.24 -8.22 2.49
C ARG A 193 -12.94 -7.49 2.14
N TYR A 194 -12.60 -6.46 2.91
CA TYR A 194 -11.31 -5.78 2.77
C TYR A 194 -10.14 -6.73 3.06
N CYS A 195 -10.24 -7.51 4.15
CA CYS A 195 -9.24 -8.52 4.50
C CYS A 195 -9.06 -9.56 3.37
N GLN A 196 -10.16 -9.99 2.75
CA GLN A 196 -10.16 -10.93 1.63
C GLN A 196 -9.45 -10.35 0.39
N VAL A 197 -9.69 -9.07 0.06
CA VAL A 197 -8.96 -8.39 -1.04
C VAL A 197 -7.48 -8.29 -0.70
N ALA A 198 -7.15 -7.80 0.50
CA ALA A 198 -5.77 -7.60 0.94
C ALA A 198 -4.95 -8.89 0.96
N ALA A 199 -5.58 -10.03 1.31
CA ALA A 199 -4.93 -11.34 1.29
C ALA A 199 -4.43 -11.76 -0.11
N MET A 200 -4.99 -11.18 -1.16
CA MET A 200 -4.62 -11.46 -2.55
C MET A 200 -3.71 -10.40 -3.18
N PHE A 201 -3.27 -9.42 -2.38
CA PHE A 201 -2.23 -8.48 -2.76
C PHE A 201 -0.85 -8.97 -2.30
N PRO A 202 0.26 -8.41 -2.83
CA PRO A 202 1.61 -8.79 -2.42
C PRO A 202 1.90 -8.58 -0.92
N MET A 203 1.26 -7.62 -0.29
CA MET A 203 1.33 -7.35 1.13
C MET A 203 -0.05 -7.04 1.69
N MET A 204 -0.32 -7.49 2.91
CA MET A 204 -1.52 -7.13 3.68
C MET A 204 -1.12 -6.48 5.01
N GLN A 205 -1.93 -5.55 5.50
CA GLN A 205 -1.65 -4.79 6.71
C GLN A 205 -2.89 -4.61 7.59
N PHE A 206 -2.75 -4.88 8.89
CA PHE A 206 -3.77 -4.56 9.89
C PHE A 206 -3.35 -3.33 10.69
N SER A 207 -4.25 -2.36 10.82
CA SER A 207 -4.16 -1.28 11.81
C SER A 207 -5.02 -1.59 13.03
N ARG A 208 -6.23 -2.09 12.78
CA ARG A 208 -7.15 -2.54 13.83
C ARG A 208 -7.03 -4.04 14.04
N ALA A 209 -6.89 -4.44 15.30
CA ALA A 209 -6.80 -5.84 15.66
C ALA A 209 -8.17 -6.52 15.50
N PRO A 210 -8.29 -7.55 14.63
CA PRO A 210 -9.57 -8.23 14.38
C PRO A 210 -10.29 -8.69 15.67
N TRP A 211 -9.53 -9.20 16.65
CA TRP A 211 -10.09 -9.66 17.93
C TRP A 211 -10.65 -8.56 18.84
N LYS A 212 -10.47 -7.28 18.49
CA LYS A 212 -11.02 -6.13 19.20
C LYS A 212 -12.27 -5.55 18.54
N VAL A 213 -12.48 -5.81 17.26
CA VAL A 213 -13.49 -5.11 16.46
C VAL A 213 -14.47 -6.04 15.75
N LEU A 214 -14.20 -7.35 15.69
CA LEU A 214 -15.03 -8.32 15.00
C LEU A 214 -15.65 -9.34 15.95
N SER A 215 -16.81 -9.86 15.58
CA SER A 215 -17.40 -11.08 16.14
C SER A 215 -16.47 -12.29 15.93
N GLU A 216 -16.56 -13.32 16.77
CA GLU A 216 -15.71 -14.52 16.69
C GLU A 216 -15.76 -15.20 15.33
N ASN A 217 -16.95 -15.25 14.72
CA ASN A 217 -17.10 -15.83 13.37
C ASN A 217 -16.32 -15.05 12.31
N ASN A 218 -16.40 -13.71 12.34
CA ASN A 218 -15.70 -12.84 11.40
C ASN A 218 -14.18 -12.81 11.64
N GLN A 219 -13.74 -12.96 12.90
CA GLN A 219 -12.31 -13.16 13.22
C GLN A 219 -11.76 -14.41 12.54
N LYS A 220 -12.51 -15.53 12.60
CA LYS A 220 -12.11 -16.78 11.95
C LYS A 220 -11.99 -16.62 10.44
N ILE A 221 -12.95 -15.93 9.80
CA ILE A 221 -12.90 -15.68 8.35
C ILE A 221 -11.67 -14.85 7.97
N CYS A 222 -11.32 -13.83 8.78
CA CYS A 222 -10.09 -13.07 8.57
C CYS A 222 -8.84 -13.94 8.77
N LEU A 223 -8.84 -14.84 9.75
CA LEU A 223 -7.72 -15.77 9.98
C LEU A 223 -7.54 -16.73 8.80
N ASP A 224 -8.64 -17.24 8.23
CA ASP A 224 -8.59 -18.08 7.04
C ASP A 224 -8.03 -17.32 5.83
N ALA A 225 -8.36 -16.02 5.67
CA ALA A 225 -7.79 -15.16 4.64
C ALA A 225 -6.28 -14.92 4.84
N VAL A 226 -5.84 -14.71 6.08
CA VAL A 226 -4.40 -14.62 6.43
C VAL A 226 -3.69 -15.94 6.12
N GLY A 227 -4.32 -17.07 6.44
CA GLY A 227 -3.82 -18.41 6.09
C GLY A 227 -3.60 -18.57 4.59
N LEU A 228 -4.59 -18.18 3.78
CA LEU A 228 -4.46 -18.20 2.32
C LEU A 228 -3.30 -17.32 1.81
N HIS A 229 -3.15 -16.11 2.37
CA HIS A 229 -2.01 -15.25 2.02
C HIS A 229 -0.66 -15.91 2.35
N SER A 230 -0.58 -16.56 3.52
CA SER A 230 0.61 -17.31 3.94
C SER A 230 0.90 -18.48 3.00
N ASP A 231 -0.11 -19.23 2.59
CA ASP A 231 0.03 -20.35 1.64
C ASP A 231 0.49 -19.89 0.24
N LEU A 232 0.13 -18.66 -0.12
CA LEU A 232 0.57 -18.02 -1.38
C LEU A 232 1.95 -17.35 -1.29
N ALA A 233 2.59 -17.31 -0.12
CA ALA A 233 3.82 -16.54 0.08
C ALA A 233 4.93 -16.89 -0.92
N GLU A 234 5.17 -18.19 -1.19
CA GLU A 234 6.18 -18.61 -2.17
C GLU A 234 5.82 -18.15 -3.59
N TYR A 235 4.53 -18.26 -4.00
CA TYR A 235 4.07 -17.77 -5.30
C TYR A 235 4.24 -16.24 -5.41
N ILE A 236 3.91 -15.49 -4.36
CA ILE A 236 4.07 -14.04 -4.30
C ILE A 236 5.55 -13.66 -4.45
N ILE A 237 6.45 -14.31 -3.70
CA ILE A 237 7.90 -14.06 -3.74
C ILE A 237 8.46 -14.36 -5.14
N GLN A 238 8.11 -15.50 -5.73
CA GLN A 238 8.58 -15.86 -7.07
C GLN A 238 8.03 -14.91 -8.14
N THR A 239 6.76 -14.49 -8.00
CA THR A 239 6.16 -13.49 -8.89
C THR A 239 6.86 -12.14 -8.75
N ALA A 240 7.15 -11.68 -7.52
CA ALA A 240 7.90 -10.45 -7.28
C ALA A 240 9.29 -10.49 -7.96
N LYS A 241 10.02 -11.60 -7.85
CA LYS A 241 11.32 -11.77 -8.50
C LYS A 241 11.22 -11.69 -10.04
N ARG A 242 10.21 -12.37 -10.63
CA ARG A 242 9.97 -12.29 -12.08
C ARG A 242 9.62 -10.87 -12.52
N CYS A 243 8.70 -10.21 -11.80
CA CYS A 243 8.27 -8.85 -12.10
C CYS A 243 9.41 -7.84 -11.95
N ALA A 244 10.25 -7.97 -10.92
CA ALA A 244 11.44 -7.13 -10.76
C ALA A 244 12.44 -7.27 -11.92
N ALA A 245 12.56 -8.46 -12.52
CA ALA A 245 13.44 -8.69 -13.65
C ALA A 245 12.85 -8.24 -14.99
N SER A 246 11.51 -8.30 -15.16
CA SER A 246 10.85 -8.02 -16.44
C SER A 246 10.24 -6.61 -16.51
N GLY A 247 9.98 -5.95 -15.38
CA GLY A 247 9.20 -4.71 -15.32
C GLY A 247 7.68 -4.94 -15.32
N GLU A 248 7.21 -6.19 -15.44
CA GLU A 248 5.79 -6.52 -15.47
C GLU A 248 5.12 -6.28 -14.11
N PRO A 249 3.87 -5.79 -14.06
CA PRO A 249 3.17 -5.61 -12.79
C PRO A 249 2.79 -6.94 -12.14
N MET A 250 2.80 -6.99 -10.79
CA MET A 250 2.30 -8.15 -10.04
C MET A 250 0.77 -8.21 -10.04
N ILE A 251 0.12 -7.06 -9.90
CA ILE A 251 -1.34 -6.90 -9.98
C ILE A 251 -1.68 -6.42 -11.37
N ARG A 252 -2.41 -7.24 -12.14
CA ARG A 252 -2.65 -6.99 -13.57
C ARG A 252 -4.14 -6.86 -13.87
N ASN A 253 -4.49 -5.85 -14.68
CA ASN A 253 -5.80 -5.81 -15.34
C ASN A 253 -5.90 -6.95 -16.38
N LEU A 254 -7.13 -7.46 -16.60
CA LEU A 254 -7.35 -8.52 -17.59
C LEU A 254 -7.00 -8.07 -19.02
N GLU A 255 -7.31 -6.83 -19.39
CA GLU A 255 -6.95 -6.29 -20.71
C GLU A 255 -5.44 -6.18 -20.92
N TYR A 256 -4.67 -5.88 -19.84
CA TYR A 256 -3.21 -5.92 -19.91
C TYR A 256 -2.69 -7.31 -20.24
N ALA A 257 -3.22 -8.34 -19.58
CA ALA A 257 -2.78 -9.73 -19.75
C ALA A 257 -3.33 -10.37 -21.05
N TYR A 258 -4.48 -9.91 -21.52
CA TYR A 258 -5.19 -10.39 -22.72
C TYR A 258 -5.58 -9.21 -23.61
N PRO A 259 -4.60 -8.57 -24.29
CA PRO A 259 -4.84 -7.36 -25.08
C PRO A 259 -5.89 -7.57 -26.17
N HIS A 260 -6.71 -6.55 -26.41
CA HIS A 260 -7.74 -6.54 -27.45
C HIS A 260 -8.86 -7.60 -27.26
N SER A 261 -9.03 -8.08 -26.00
CA SER A 261 -10.04 -9.10 -25.68
C SER A 261 -11.35 -8.53 -25.13
N GLY A 262 -11.44 -7.19 -25.01
CA GLY A 262 -12.63 -6.48 -24.55
C GLY A 262 -12.78 -6.40 -23.04
N TYR A 263 -11.68 -6.55 -22.30
CA TYR A 263 -11.67 -6.53 -20.83
C TYR A 263 -11.34 -5.15 -20.22
N ALA A 264 -11.20 -4.10 -21.03
CA ALA A 264 -10.78 -2.76 -20.59
C ALA A 264 -11.68 -2.14 -19.50
N THR A 265 -12.94 -2.56 -19.44
CA THR A 265 -13.90 -2.08 -18.42
C THR A 265 -14.01 -2.99 -17.20
N VAL A 266 -13.27 -4.10 -17.16
CA VAL A 266 -13.25 -5.02 -16.02
C VAL A 266 -12.28 -4.44 -14.98
N ASN A 267 -12.85 -3.88 -13.91
CA ASN A 267 -12.11 -3.14 -12.87
C ASN A 267 -12.37 -3.64 -11.44
N ASP A 268 -13.12 -4.74 -11.31
CA ASP A 268 -13.52 -5.35 -10.03
C ASP A 268 -12.95 -6.76 -9.84
N GLU A 269 -12.02 -7.15 -10.71
CA GLU A 269 -11.21 -8.37 -10.62
C GLU A 269 -9.84 -8.14 -11.27
N PHE A 270 -8.87 -8.97 -10.91
CA PHE A 270 -7.47 -8.81 -11.34
C PHE A 270 -6.74 -10.15 -11.39
N LEU A 271 -5.60 -10.15 -12.05
CA LEU A 271 -4.63 -11.24 -11.97
C LEU A 271 -3.53 -10.89 -10.96
N LEU A 272 -3.26 -11.80 -10.03
CA LEU A 272 -2.02 -11.82 -9.27
C LEU A 272 -1.00 -12.67 -10.04
N GLY A 273 0.00 -12.00 -10.61
CA GLY A 273 0.91 -12.62 -11.57
C GLY A 273 0.19 -13.03 -12.85
N GLU A 274 0.48 -14.25 -13.34
CA GLU A 274 -0.10 -14.78 -14.57
C GLU A 274 -1.16 -15.86 -14.34
N ASP A 275 -1.13 -16.51 -13.17
CA ASP A 275 -1.80 -17.78 -12.97
C ASP A 275 -2.92 -17.75 -11.94
N ILE A 276 -3.16 -16.61 -11.26
CA ILE A 276 -4.19 -16.48 -10.24
C ILE A 276 -5.12 -15.33 -10.61
N LEU A 277 -6.37 -15.67 -10.94
CA LEU A 277 -7.46 -14.71 -11.13
C LEU A 277 -8.19 -14.53 -9.80
N VAL A 278 -8.36 -13.29 -9.38
CA VAL A 278 -9.00 -12.88 -8.13
C VAL A 278 -10.22 -12.01 -8.43
N ALA A 279 -11.39 -12.46 -8.00
CA ALA A 279 -12.66 -11.77 -8.24
C ALA A 279 -13.45 -11.59 -6.94
N PRO A 280 -13.01 -10.70 -6.03
CA PRO A 280 -13.59 -10.55 -4.70
C PRO A 280 -14.98 -9.93 -4.74
N GLN A 281 -15.80 -10.18 -3.70
CA GLN A 281 -17.07 -9.49 -3.54
C GLN A 281 -16.82 -8.07 -3.01
N LEU A 282 -17.23 -7.06 -3.79
CA LEU A 282 -17.05 -5.65 -3.47
C LEU A 282 -18.37 -4.92 -3.15
N LYS A 283 -19.48 -5.64 -3.06
CA LYS A 283 -20.81 -5.05 -2.80
C LYS A 283 -21.39 -5.62 -1.52
N LYS A 284 -21.86 -4.72 -0.66
CA LYS A 284 -22.45 -5.06 0.64
C LYS A 284 -23.67 -5.98 0.50
N GLY A 285 -23.74 -7.00 1.35
CA GLY A 285 -24.87 -7.92 1.46
C GLY A 285 -25.05 -8.87 0.27
N MET A 286 -24.14 -8.84 -0.71
CA MET A 286 -24.23 -9.75 -1.87
C MET A 286 -23.51 -11.06 -1.60
N SER A 287 -24.14 -12.14 -2.02
CA SER A 287 -23.60 -13.51 -1.91
C SER A 287 -23.33 -14.17 -3.27
N THR A 288 -23.45 -13.42 -4.36
CA THR A 288 -23.12 -13.85 -5.72
C THR A 288 -22.54 -12.68 -6.51
N ARG A 289 -21.69 -12.96 -7.50
CA ARG A 289 -21.22 -11.97 -8.46
C ARG A 289 -20.99 -12.57 -9.84
N GLN A 290 -21.00 -11.73 -10.87
CA GLN A 290 -20.50 -12.12 -12.20
C GLN A 290 -18.96 -12.06 -12.18
N VAL A 291 -18.32 -13.06 -12.76
CA VAL A 291 -16.87 -13.16 -12.92
C VAL A 291 -16.54 -13.38 -14.39
N VAL A 292 -15.62 -12.61 -14.91
CA VAL A 292 -15.08 -12.76 -16.27
C VAL A 292 -13.90 -13.71 -16.22
N ILE A 293 -14.04 -14.89 -16.78
CA ILE A 293 -12.93 -15.84 -16.92
C ILE A 293 -12.28 -15.61 -18.30
N PRO A 294 -10.98 -15.23 -18.33
CA PRO A 294 -10.26 -14.99 -19.57
C PRO A 294 -9.87 -16.32 -20.27
N ASP A 295 -9.20 -16.21 -21.42
CA ASP A 295 -8.70 -17.36 -22.17
C ASP A 295 -7.81 -18.27 -21.30
N GLY A 296 -7.98 -19.58 -21.46
CA GLY A 296 -7.30 -20.60 -20.67
C GLY A 296 -8.27 -21.56 -19.98
N ILE A 297 -7.70 -22.47 -19.20
CA ILE A 297 -8.47 -23.38 -18.31
C ILE A 297 -8.14 -22.97 -16.88
N TRP A 298 -9.19 -22.59 -16.16
CA TRP A 298 -9.11 -22.10 -14.79
C TRP A 298 -9.83 -23.03 -13.83
N GLU A 299 -9.34 -23.17 -12.63
CA GLU A 299 -9.90 -24.05 -11.60
C GLU A 299 -10.08 -23.29 -10.29
N ASP A 300 -11.26 -23.38 -9.69
CA ASP A 300 -11.54 -22.83 -8.36
C ASP A 300 -11.06 -23.76 -7.23
N ALA A 301 -11.19 -23.30 -5.99
CA ALA A 301 -10.78 -24.05 -4.81
C ALA A 301 -11.54 -25.39 -4.60
N ALA A 302 -12.72 -25.56 -5.24
CA ALA A 302 -13.49 -26.78 -5.21
C ALA A 302 -13.11 -27.77 -6.33
N GLY A 303 -12.15 -27.41 -7.19
CA GLY A 303 -11.71 -28.22 -8.33
C GLY A 303 -12.62 -28.11 -9.55
N LYS A 304 -13.58 -27.19 -9.56
CA LYS A 304 -14.43 -26.93 -10.72
C LYS A 304 -13.66 -26.14 -11.76
N LYS A 305 -13.77 -26.58 -13.01
CA LYS A 305 -13.05 -25.99 -14.15
C LYS A 305 -13.92 -25.03 -14.94
N TYR A 306 -13.30 -23.95 -15.36
CA TYR A 306 -13.89 -22.87 -16.13
C TYR A 306 -13.07 -22.60 -17.39
N ARG A 307 -13.74 -22.21 -18.46
CA ARG A 307 -13.16 -21.70 -19.69
C ARG A 307 -13.60 -20.27 -19.90
N LYS A 308 -13.05 -19.59 -20.90
CA LYS A 308 -13.46 -18.23 -21.28
C LYS A 308 -14.98 -18.05 -21.24
N GLY A 309 -15.43 -17.03 -20.51
CA GLY A 309 -16.85 -16.72 -20.38
C GLY A 309 -17.16 -15.87 -19.16
N ILE A 310 -18.42 -15.58 -18.96
CA ILE A 310 -18.93 -14.88 -17.79
C ILE A 310 -19.77 -15.85 -16.96
N TYR A 311 -19.46 -15.96 -15.67
CA TYR A 311 -20.09 -16.94 -14.78
C TYR A 311 -20.65 -16.25 -13.54
N SER A 312 -21.83 -16.68 -13.10
CA SER A 312 -22.33 -16.35 -11.77
C SER A 312 -21.65 -17.24 -10.75
N ILE A 313 -20.94 -16.63 -9.83
CA ILE A 313 -20.14 -17.32 -8.79
C ILE A 313 -20.73 -16.97 -7.41
N ASP A 314 -20.93 -18.00 -6.59
CA ASP A 314 -21.34 -17.83 -5.21
C ASP A 314 -20.20 -17.25 -4.37
N THR A 315 -20.50 -16.18 -3.63
CA THR A 315 -19.55 -15.41 -2.85
C THR A 315 -20.05 -15.17 -1.43
N PRO A 316 -20.48 -16.21 -0.69
CA PRO A 316 -20.81 -16.02 0.72
C PRO A 316 -19.62 -15.40 1.43
N ILE A 317 -19.82 -14.80 2.63
CA ILE A 317 -18.79 -14.06 3.33
C ILE A 317 -17.51 -14.88 3.62
N THR A 318 -17.64 -16.20 3.64
CA THR A 318 -16.54 -17.16 3.89
C THR A 318 -15.70 -17.46 2.64
N VAL A 319 -16.11 -16.98 1.45
CA VAL A 319 -15.46 -17.34 0.18
C VAL A 319 -14.78 -16.15 -0.47
N ILE A 320 -13.53 -16.33 -0.84
CA ILE A 320 -12.80 -15.46 -1.76
C ILE A 320 -12.79 -16.17 -3.11
N PRO A 321 -13.43 -15.63 -4.16
CA PRO A 321 -13.38 -16.22 -5.49
C PRO A 321 -11.97 -16.07 -6.08
N VAL A 322 -11.25 -17.18 -6.10
CA VAL A 322 -9.90 -17.30 -6.65
C VAL A 322 -9.88 -18.47 -7.62
N PHE A 323 -9.29 -18.25 -8.78
CA PHE A 323 -9.16 -19.26 -9.83
C PHE A 323 -7.69 -19.40 -10.21
N LYS A 324 -7.20 -20.63 -10.23
CA LYS A 324 -5.85 -20.95 -10.65
C LYS A 324 -5.84 -21.40 -12.10
N ARG A 325 -4.94 -20.84 -12.89
CA ARG A 325 -4.73 -21.30 -14.27
C ARG A 325 -4.08 -22.66 -14.28
N ILE A 326 -4.69 -23.64 -14.94
CA ILE A 326 -4.21 -25.03 -15.04
C ILE A 326 -3.91 -25.45 -16.47
N GLY A 327 -4.20 -24.61 -17.47
CA GLY A 327 -3.92 -24.88 -18.88
C GLY A 327 -4.15 -23.66 -19.78
N LYS A 328 -3.68 -23.78 -21.02
CA LYS A 328 -3.91 -22.79 -22.09
C LYS A 328 -5.26 -22.99 -22.75
#